data_0a4c8fde5556a7f9586d33bbe4fdecba
#
_entry.id   0a4c8fde5556a7f9586d33bbe4fdecba
#
_cell.length_a   1.000
_cell.length_b   1.000
_cell.length_c   1.000
_cell.angle_alpha   90.00
_cell.angle_beta   90.00
_cell.angle_gamma   90.00
#
_symmetry.space_group_name_H-M   'P 1'
#
loop_
_entity.id
_entity.type
_entity.pdbx_description
1 polymer ?
#
loop_
_entity_poly.entity_id
_entity_poly.type
_entity_poly.pdbx_seq_one_letter_code
_entity_poly.pdbx_strand_id
1 'polypeptide(L)'
;MSPQASARLIGVAILVFCVAIMASSGTYVVPPGERGVEVTMGRVSPAFKPEGFGLKVPFITAIHPISVRQQTAEDQAECYSSDLQQIKIDLRVLFRIPESSVVKLFQDYFGNTFESLVAPRVHEALKEVAANSSAEQIVKNREQIKTRALEIARRKVGTLLVLEDIVIQNIALTKELEHAIEAKMVQEQEAEKSKYLQQRVQIEADTTVIKAKGEAESIIIRGEALRKNPAFVDLQVVDKWDGITPMIIGGGDQVMLTTQDIARYRDVKTNTPTSQIKLPVAPRSNSR
;
A
#
# COMPACT_ATOMS: atom_id res chain seq x y z
N MET A 1 -73.39 -3.92 -44.09
CA MET A 1 -72.85 -2.69 -43.42
C MET A 1 -72.82 -1.60 -44.47
N SER A 2 -73.44 -0.47 -44.22
CA SER A 2 -73.36 0.66 -45.17
C SER A 2 -71.94 1.21 -45.32
N PRO A 3 -71.50 1.58 -46.52
CA PRO A 3 -70.10 2.06 -46.73
C PRO A 3 -69.72 3.30 -45.87
N GLN A 4 -70.73 4.02 -45.42
CA GLN A 4 -70.57 5.14 -44.49
C GLN A 4 -70.25 4.70 -43.04
N ALA A 5 -70.74 3.56 -42.59
CA ALA A 5 -70.46 3.06 -41.25
C ALA A 5 -69.03 2.46 -41.15
N SER A 6 -68.60 1.78 -42.21
CA SER A 6 -67.19 1.29 -42.29
C SER A 6 -66.16 2.44 -42.37
N ALA A 7 -66.45 3.49 -43.11
CA ALA A 7 -65.57 4.67 -43.18
C ALA A 7 -65.46 5.41 -41.83
N ARG A 8 -66.56 5.51 -41.07
CA ARG A 8 -66.54 6.07 -39.69
C ARG A 8 -65.74 5.22 -38.72
N LEU A 9 -65.89 3.88 -38.77
CA LEU A 9 -65.11 2.97 -37.93
C LEU A 9 -63.63 3.03 -38.23
N ILE A 10 -63.22 3.11 -39.49
CA ILE A 10 -61.84 3.27 -39.89
C ILE A 10 -61.26 4.62 -39.38
N GLY A 11 -62.04 5.70 -39.54
CA GLY A 11 -61.63 7.03 -39.05
C GLY A 11 -61.43 7.06 -37.52
N VAL A 12 -62.33 6.42 -36.74
CA VAL A 12 -62.20 6.34 -35.30
C VAL A 12 -60.99 5.47 -34.92
N ALA A 13 -60.75 4.35 -35.61
CA ALA A 13 -59.59 3.50 -35.38
C ALA A 13 -58.28 4.22 -35.61
N ILE A 14 -58.17 5.02 -36.69
CA ILE A 14 -57.00 5.84 -36.99
C ILE A 14 -56.82 6.93 -35.91
N LEU A 15 -57.88 7.58 -35.48
CA LEU A 15 -57.82 8.63 -34.45
C LEU A 15 -57.35 8.03 -33.11
N VAL A 16 -57.90 6.87 -32.69
CA VAL A 16 -57.47 6.17 -31.48
C VAL A 16 -55.99 5.76 -31.58
N PHE A 17 -55.55 5.27 -32.73
CA PHE A 17 -54.17 4.91 -32.99
C PHE A 17 -53.22 6.11 -32.90
N CYS A 18 -53.60 7.24 -33.50
CA CYS A 18 -52.84 8.49 -33.38
C CYS A 18 -52.73 8.98 -31.92
N VAL A 19 -53.82 8.92 -31.16
CA VAL A 19 -53.83 9.29 -29.75
C VAL A 19 -52.97 8.34 -28.93
N ALA A 20 -53.01 7.06 -29.23
CA ALA A 20 -52.15 6.05 -28.54
C ALA A 20 -50.65 6.31 -28.81
N ILE A 21 -50.28 6.66 -30.08
CA ILE A 21 -48.90 7.03 -30.40
C ILE A 21 -48.49 8.31 -29.67
N MET A 22 -49.33 9.33 -29.66
CA MET A 22 -49.08 10.57 -28.93
C MET A 22 -48.90 10.34 -27.42
N ALA A 23 -49.73 9.52 -26.80
CA ALA A 23 -49.65 9.17 -25.39
C ALA A 23 -48.37 8.40 -25.08
N SER A 24 -48.01 7.44 -25.94
CA SER A 24 -46.80 6.62 -25.76
C SER A 24 -45.51 7.47 -25.92
N SER A 25 -45.47 8.37 -26.90
CA SER A 25 -44.29 9.24 -27.14
C SER A 25 -44.17 10.43 -26.17
N GLY A 26 -45.28 10.71 -25.44
CA GLY A 26 -45.33 11.80 -24.45
C GLY A 26 -44.86 11.44 -23.07
N THR A 27 -44.47 10.20 -22.85
CA THR A 27 -43.95 9.76 -21.55
C THR A 27 -42.45 9.56 -21.55
N TYR A 28 -41.81 9.69 -20.36
CA TYR A 28 -40.40 9.37 -20.16
C TYR A 28 -40.20 8.82 -18.75
N VAL A 29 -39.15 8.06 -18.58
CA VAL A 29 -38.71 7.55 -17.28
C VAL A 29 -37.21 7.91 -17.12
N VAL A 30 -36.87 8.54 -16.01
CA VAL A 30 -35.49 8.78 -15.61
C VAL A 30 -35.10 7.73 -14.55
N PRO A 31 -34.09 6.91 -14.79
CA PRO A 31 -33.63 5.91 -13.81
C PRO A 31 -33.19 6.53 -12.47
N PRO A 32 -33.31 5.79 -11.36
CA PRO A 32 -32.86 6.27 -10.07
C PRO A 32 -31.35 6.52 -10.08
N GLY A 33 -30.93 7.68 -9.52
CA GLY A 33 -29.53 8.14 -9.54
C GLY A 33 -29.09 8.80 -10.82
N GLU A 34 -30.02 9.15 -11.68
CA GLU A 34 -29.82 9.97 -12.88
C GLU A 34 -30.69 11.23 -12.83
N ARG A 35 -30.30 12.24 -13.61
CA ARG A 35 -31.11 13.45 -13.79
C ARG A 35 -31.33 13.67 -15.28
N GLY A 36 -32.56 13.92 -15.64
CA GLY A 36 -32.93 14.12 -17.03
C GLY A 36 -32.68 15.57 -17.47
N VAL A 37 -31.89 15.76 -18.50
CA VAL A 37 -31.77 17.07 -19.16
C VAL A 37 -32.75 17.13 -20.30
N GLU A 38 -33.65 18.12 -20.24
CA GLU A 38 -34.69 18.32 -21.24
C GLU A 38 -34.15 19.19 -22.38
N VAL A 39 -34.23 18.67 -23.59
CA VAL A 39 -33.88 19.39 -24.83
C VAL A 39 -35.13 19.51 -25.72
N THR A 40 -35.60 20.72 -25.92
CA THR A 40 -36.76 20.99 -26.76
C THR A 40 -36.30 21.76 -28.00
N MET A 41 -36.45 21.15 -29.18
CA MET A 41 -36.04 21.72 -30.48
C MET A 41 -34.60 22.31 -30.45
N GLY A 42 -33.64 21.59 -29.84
CA GLY A 42 -32.25 22.02 -29.72
C GLY A 42 -31.95 23.03 -28.59
N ARG A 43 -32.95 23.46 -27.84
CA ARG A 43 -32.77 24.32 -26.66
C ARG A 43 -32.77 23.50 -25.40
N VAL A 44 -31.70 23.59 -24.62
CA VAL A 44 -31.58 22.94 -23.30
C VAL A 44 -32.38 23.72 -22.26
N SER A 45 -33.22 23.05 -21.51
CA SER A 45 -33.97 23.62 -20.38
C SER A 45 -33.02 24.00 -19.24
N PRO A 46 -33.21 25.13 -18.55
CA PRO A 46 -32.34 25.51 -17.43
C PRO A 46 -32.52 24.62 -16.16
N ALA A 47 -33.61 23.84 -16.12
CA ALA A 47 -33.91 22.94 -15.01
C ALA A 47 -33.80 21.50 -15.45
N PHE A 48 -33.19 20.66 -14.60
CA PHE A 48 -33.18 19.21 -14.81
C PHE A 48 -34.49 18.58 -14.33
N LYS A 49 -34.84 17.43 -14.88
CA LYS A 49 -35.96 16.59 -14.43
C LYS A 49 -35.45 15.61 -13.39
N PRO A 50 -36.16 15.45 -12.24
CA PRO A 50 -35.83 14.46 -11.24
C PRO A 50 -36.03 13.03 -11.78
N GLU A 51 -35.50 12.06 -11.03
CA GLU A 51 -35.76 10.64 -11.30
C GLU A 51 -37.24 10.29 -11.18
N GLY A 52 -37.65 9.28 -11.94
CA GLY A 52 -39.02 8.78 -11.96
C GLY A 52 -39.73 9.00 -13.29
N PHE A 53 -41.03 8.88 -13.25
CA PHE A 53 -41.93 9.02 -14.41
C PHE A 53 -42.33 10.48 -14.62
N GLY A 54 -42.35 10.90 -15.87
CA GLY A 54 -42.83 12.24 -16.24
C GLY A 54 -43.43 12.32 -17.64
N LEU A 55 -44.00 13.49 -17.95
CA LEU A 55 -44.57 13.75 -19.23
C LEU A 55 -43.68 14.79 -19.97
N LYS A 56 -43.51 14.57 -21.27
CA LYS A 56 -42.82 15.46 -22.20
C LYS A 56 -43.69 15.76 -23.42
N VAL A 57 -43.38 16.85 -24.12
CA VAL A 57 -44.07 17.13 -25.38
C VAL A 57 -43.56 16.11 -26.44
N PRO A 58 -44.48 15.30 -26.99
CA PRO A 58 -44.12 14.29 -27.97
C PRO A 58 -43.45 14.92 -29.21
N PHE A 59 -42.53 14.19 -29.83
CA PHE A 59 -41.78 14.50 -31.06
C PHE A 59 -40.81 15.69 -31.01
N ILE A 60 -41.00 16.68 -30.14
CA ILE A 60 -40.17 17.88 -30.10
C ILE A 60 -39.23 17.95 -28.88
N THR A 61 -39.50 17.16 -27.86
CA THR A 61 -38.70 17.14 -26.62
C THR A 61 -37.98 15.78 -26.43
N ALA A 62 -36.68 15.83 -26.24
CA ALA A 62 -35.84 14.74 -25.87
C ALA A 62 -35.39 14.87 -24.39
N ILE A 63 -35.31 13.78 -23.65
CA ILE A 63 -34.77 13.76 -22.30
C ILE A 63 -33.50 12.94 -22.36
N HIS A 64 -32.38 13.54 -21.92
CA HIS A 64 -31.07 12.85 -21.82
C HIS A 64 -30.76 12.58 -20.38
N PRO A 65 -30.74 11.32 -19.94
CA PRO A 65 -30.39 10.94 -18.58
C PRO A 65 -28.89 11.08 -18.37
N ILE A 66 -28.48 11.75 -17.28
CA ILE A 66 -27.08 11.93 -16.88
C ILE A 66 -26.95 11.37 -15.48
N SER A 67 -25.99 10.46 -15.28
CA SER A 67 -25.70 9.86 -13.98
C SER A 67 -25.07 10.86 -13.03
N VAL A 68 -25.66 11.02 -11.85
CA VAL A 68 -25.14 11.80 -10.73
C VAL A 68 -24.45 10.91 -9.68
N ARG A 69 -24.43 9.61 -9.93
CA ARG A 69 -23.72 8.65 -9.10
C ARG A 69 -22.22 8.79 -9.29
N GLN A 70 -21.47 8.23 -8.36
CA GLN A 70 -20.04 8.07 -8.53
C GLN A 70 -19.75 7.15 -9.73
N GLN A 71 -18.91 7.63 -10.61
CA GLN A 71 -18.45 6.92 -11.81
C GLN A 71 -16.96 6.68 -11.71
N THR A 72 -16.52 5.59 -12.31
CA THR A 72 -15.10 5.24 -12.42
C THR A 72 -14.78 5.09 -13.90
N ALA A 73 -13.77 5.82 -14.36
CA ALA A 73 -13.26 5.70 -15.72
C ALA A 73 -11.78 5.34 -15.67
N GLU A 74 -11.37 4.46 -16.58
CA GLU A 74 -9.97 4.09 -16.78
C GLU A 74 -9.36 5.03 -17.83
N ASP A 75 -8.10 5.41 -17.60
CA ASP A 75 -7.39 6.32 -18.48
C ASP A 75 -5.88 6.04 -18.41
N GLN A 76 -5.15 6.48 -19.42
CA GLN A 76 -3.70 6.36 -19.51
C GLN A 76 -3.09 7.72 -19.80
N ALA A 77 -2.24 8.20 -18.89
CA ALA A 77 -1.52 9.45 -19.05
C ALA A 77 -0.05 9.18 -19.42
N GLU A 78 0.39 9.83 -20.50
CA GLU A 78 1.81 9.87 -20.85
C GLU A 78 2.40 11.20 -20.35
N CYS A 79 3.48 11.12 -19.60
CA CYS A 79 4.16 12.29 -19.04
C CYS A 79 5.69 12.10 -19.07
N TYR A 80 6.40 13.21 -18.88
CA TYR A 80 7.85 13.22 -18.74
C TYR A 80 8.21 13.64 -17.31
N SER A 81 9.16 12.93 -16.73
CA SER A 81 9.73 13.28 -15.44
C SER A 81 10.73 14.45 -15.55
N SER A 82 11.20 14.97 -14.41
CA SER A 82 12.20 16.04 -14.36
C SER A 82 13.53 15.65 -15.00
N ASP A 83 13.85 14.36 -15.06
CA ASP A 83 15.01 13.76 -15.71
C ASP A 83 14.74 13.36 -17.17
N LEU A 84 13.69 13.95 -17.79
CA LEU A 84 13.28 13.77 -19.20
C LEU A 84 12.97 12.33 -19.59
N GLN A 85 12.62 11.48 -18.61
CA GLN A 85 12.21 10.11 -18.89
C GLN A 85 10.72 10.04 -19.19
N GLN A 86 10.37 9.31 -20.26
CA GLN A 86 8.98 9.07 -20.61
C GLN A 86 8.37 8.03 -19.68
N ILE A 87 7.22 8.36 -19.11
CA ILE A 87 6.48 7.51 -18.16
C ILE A 87 5.05 7.40 -18.64
N LYS A 88 4.52 6.18 -18.64
CA LYS A 88 3.10 5.91 -18.87
C LYS A 88 2.47 5.51 -17.54
N ILE A 89 1.40 6.19 -17.17
CA ILE A 89 0.68 5.98 -15.92
C ILE A 89 -0.72 5.53 -16.26
N ASP A 90 -1.05 4.29 -15.91
CA ASP A 90 -2.40 3.75 -15.97
C ASP A 90 -3.14 4.13 -14.70
N LEU A 91 -4.29 4.77 -14.87
CA LEU A 91 -5.03 5.33 -13.74
C LEU A 91 -6.53 5.06 -13.85
N ARG A 92 -7.18 5.06 -12.71
CA ARG A 92 -8.63 5.11 -12.59
C ARG A 92 -9.03 6.41 -11.92
N VAL A 93 -9.93 7.12 -12.54
CA VAL A 93 -10.46 8.37 -12.01
C VAL A 93 -11.87 8.14 -11.49
N LEU A 94 -12.06 8.45 -10.21
CA LEU A 94 -13.35 8.40 -9.54
C LEU A 94 -13.91 9.81 -9.47
N PHE A 95 -15.08 10.01 -10.08
CA PHE A 95 -15.71 11.32 -10.14
C PHE A 95 -17.22 11.23 -10.01
N ARG A 96 -17.82 12.34 -9.67
CA ARG A 96 -19.27 12.49 -9.54
C ARG A 96 -19.72 13.84 -10.05
N ILE A 97 -20.86 13.86 -10.74
CA ILE A 97 -21.48 15.08 -11.24
C ILE A 97 -22.47 15.59 -10.18
N PRO A 98 -22.27 16.78 -9.60
CA PRO A 98 -23.27 17.40 -8.73
C PRO A 98 -24.56 17.72 -9.51
N GLU A 99 -25.71 17.54 -8.89
CA GLU A 99 -27.01 17.82 -9.52
C GLU A 99 -27.11 19.24 -10.07
N SER A 100 -26.54 20.21 -9.33
CA SER A 100 -26.53 21.64 -9.75
C SER A 100 -25.76 21.90 -11.04
N SER A 101 -24.84 21.01 -11.41
CA SER A 101 -23.97 21.19 -12.57
C SER A 101 -24.41 20.39 -13.80
N VAL A 102 -25.41 19.50 -13.65
CA VAL A 102 -25.85 18.56 -14.69
C VAL A 102 -26.22 19.29 -15.98
N VAL A 103 -27.05 20.33 -15.86
CA VAL A 103 -27.54 21.08 -17.04
C VAL A 103 -26.39 21.82 -17.75
N LYS A 104 -25.53 22.46 -16.98
CA LYS A 104 -24.38 23.21 -17.51
C LYS A 104 -23.37 22.29 -18.17
N LEU A 105 -23.07 21.15 -17.53
CA LEU A 105 -22.19 20.12 -18.10
C LEU A 105 -22.75 19.55 -19.41
N PHE A 106 -24.06 19.33 -19.48
CA PHE A 106 -24.68 18.88 -20.72
C PHE A 106 -24.60 19.93 -21.82
N GLN A 107 -24.81 21.24 -21.49
CA GLN A 107 -24.70 22.31 -22.44
C GLN A 107 -23.29 22.48 -23.01
N ASP A 108 -22.27 22.39 -22.12
CA ASP A 108 -20.87 22.65 -22.49
C ASP A 108 -20.20 21.41 -23.12
N TYR A 109 -20.56 20.17 -22.69
CA TYR A 109 -19.84 18.95 -23.05
C TYR A 109 -20.73 17.83 -23.62
N PHE A 110 -22.01 18.09 -23.81
CA PHE A 110 -22.98 17.17 -24.41
C PHE A 110 -22.97 15.74 -23.82
N GLY A 111 -22.78 15.62 -22.52
CA GLY A 111 -22.80 14.32 -21.81
C GLY A 111 -21.48 13.54 -21.81
N ASN A 112 -20.51 13.88 -22.66
CA ASN A 112 -19.18 13.24 -22.66
C ASN A 112 -18.22 13.97 -21.71
N THR A 113 -18.58 14.00 -20.43
CA THR A 113 -17.91 14.79 -19.41
C THR A 113 -16.50 14.27 -19.11
N PHE A 114 -16.30 12.94 -19.17
CA PHE A 114 -15.01 12.35 -18.84
C PHE A 114 -13.94 12.74 -19.88
N GLU A 115 -14.15 12.41 -21.14
CA GLU A 115 -13.14 12.63 -22.20
C GLU A 115 -12.92 14.13 -22.50
N SER A 116 -13.99 14.94 -22.39
CA SER A 116 -13.92 16.36 -22.76
C SER A 116 -13.44 17.28 -21.63
N LEU A 117 -13.65 16.91 -20.36
CA LEU A 117 -13.31 17.75 -19.22
C LEU A 117 -12.36 17.06 -18.24
N VAL A 118 -12.70 15.84 -17.77
CA VAL A 118 -11.98 15.21 -16.66
C VAL A 118 -10.60 14.73 -17.10
N ALA A 119 -10.52 13.95 -18.16
CA ALA A 119 -9.27 13.35 -18.64
C ALA A 119 -8.21 14.41 -18.98
N PRO A 120 -8.50 15.48 -19.74
CA PRO A 120 -7.50 16.51 -20.03
C PRO A 120 -6.99 17.22 -18.77
N ARG A 121 -7.85 17.46 -17.77
CA ARG A 121 -7.45 18.14 -16.54
C ARG A 121 -6.62 17.24 -15.63
N VAL A 122 -6.94 15.95 -15.58
CA VAL A 122 -6.15 14.96 -14.86
C VAL A 122 -4.78 14.78 -15.52
N HIS A 123 -4.73 14.67 -16.84
CA HIS A 123 -3.48 14.58 -17.59
C HIS A 123 -2.60 15.82 -17.36
N GLU A 124 -3.18 17.01 -17.40
CA GLU A 124 -2.46 18.25 -17.14
C GLU A 124 -1.90 18.30 -15.72
N ALA A 125 -2.70 17.87 -14.73
CA ALA A 125 -2.25 17.80 -13.34
C ALA A 125 -1.13 16.78 -13.14
N LEU A 126 -1.25 15.60 -13.75
CA LEU A 126 -0.21 14.57 -13.70
C LEU A 126 1.09 15.02 -14.36
N LYS A 127 0.99 15.66 -15.55
CA LYS A 127 2.17 16.22 -16.24
C LYS A 127 2.86 17.29 -15.41
N GLU A 128 2.11 18.14 -14.72
CA GLU A 128 2.65 19.18 -13.84
C GLU A 128 3.40 18.58 -12.65
N VAL A 129 2.84 17.54 -12.03
CA VAL A 129 3.50 16.84 -10.90
C VAL A 129 4.68 16.02 -11.36
N ALA A 130 4.56 15.29 -12.47
CA ALA A 130 5.64 14.47 -13.03
C ALA A 130 6.84 15.30 -13.44
N ALA A 131 6.64 16.47 -14.05
CA ALA A 131 7.72 17.38 -14.44
C ALA A 131 8.56 17.89 -13.27
N ASN A 132 8.01 17.88 -12.06
CA ASN A 132 8.70 18.31 -10.83
C ASN A 132 9.28 17.13 -10.02
N SER A 133 9.20 15.90 -10.51
CA SER A 133 9.64 14.70 -9.81
C SER A 133 10.49 13.83 -10.73
N SER A 134 11.56 13.20 -10.19
CA SER A 134 12.33 12.22 -10.95
C SER A 134 11.54 10.93 -11.15
N ALA A 135 11.88 10.14 -12.17
CA ALA A 135 11.22 8.86 -12.43
C ALA A 135 11.28 7.92 -11.21
N GLU A 136 12.42 7.89 -10.52
CA GLU A 136 12.59 7.13 -9.27
C GLU A 136 11.64 7.59 -8.15
N GLN A 137 11.49 8.91 -7.98
CA GLN A 137 10.58 9.48 -6.98
C GLN A 137 9.10 9.17 -7.30
N ILE A 138 8.73 9.19 -8.57
CA ILE A 138 7.37 8.86 -9.02
C ILE A 138 7.02 7.41 -8.65
N VAL A 139 7.95 6.48 -8.80
CA VAL A 139 7.76 5.07 -8.42
C VAL A 139 7.75 4.87 -6.91
N LYS A 140 8.73 5.47 -6.19
CA LYS A 140 8.87 5.29 -4.73
C LYS A 140 7.74 5.99 -3.95
N ASN A 141 7.33 7.19 -4.36
CA ASN A 141 6.42 8.07 -3.62
C ASN A 141 5.07 8.23 -4.33
N ARG A 142 4.53 7.15 -4.93
CA ARG A 142 3.29 7.18 -5.72
C ARG A 142 2.09 7.82 -5.01
N GLU A 143 1.97 7.63 -3.69
CA GLU A 143 0.90 8.22 -2.89
C GLU A 143 1.00 9.75 -2.79
N GLN A 144 2.20 10.29 -2.69
CA GLN A 144 2.41 11.75 -2.68
C GLN A 144 2.11 12.34 -4.06
N ILE A 145 2.52 11.67 -5.13
CA ILE A 145 2.24 12.06 -6.52
C ILE A 145 0.73 12.07 -6.76
N LYS A 146 0.03 10.99 -6.36
CA LYS A 146 -1.42 10.88 -6.42
C LYS A 146 -2.11 12.05 -5.71
N THR A 147 -1.74 12.30 -4.46
CA THR A 147 -2.35 13.36 -3.63
C THR A 147 -2.16 14.73 -4.25
N ARG A 148 -0.97 15.06 -4.72
CA ARG A 148 -0.68 16.32 -5.39
C ARG A 148 -1.43 16.47 -6.72
N ALA A 149 -1.44 15.41 -7.54
CA ALA A 149 -2.16 15.40 -8.80
C ALA A 149 -3.68 15.59 -8.60
N LEU A 150 -4.26 14.90 -7.60
CA LEU A 150 -5.67 15.04 -7.23
C LEU A 150 -6.01 16.49 -6.82
N GLU A 151 -5.16 17.09 -5.99
CA GLU A 151 -5.36 18.46 -5.52
C GLU A 151 -5.30 19.49 -6.67
N ILE A 152 -4.32 19.35 -7.58
CA ILE A 152 -4.21 20.19 -8.76
C ILE A 152 -5.39 19.96 -9.71
N ALA A 153 -5.77 18.70 -9.96
CA ALA A 153 -6.89 18.35 -10.82
C ALA A 153 -8.21 18.91 -10.28
N ARG A 154 -8.47 18.79 -8.96
CA ARG A 154 -9.65 19.41 -8.31
C ARG A 154 -9.71 20.91 -8.53
N ARG A 155 -8.59 21.59 -8.38
CA ARG A 155 -8.49 23.03 -8.62
C ARG A 155 -8.81 23.41 -10.05
N LYS A 156 -8.34 22.62 -11.03
CA LYS A 156 -8.53 22.86 -12.47
C LYS A 156 -9.93 22.50 -12.95
N VAL A 157 -10.57 21.51 -12.37
CA VAL A 157 -11.95 21.11 -12.66
C VAL A 157 -12.97 22.09 -12.04
N GLY A 158 -12.62 22.70 -10.92
CA GLY A 158 -13.47 23.66 -10.20
C GLY A 158 -14.70 23.03 -9.58
N THR A 159 -15.84 23.75 -9.62
CA THR A 159 -17.11 23.34 -8.98
C THR A 159 -18.05 22.57 -9.91
N LEU A 160 -17.70 22.45 -11.19
CA LEU A 160 -18.56 21.78 -12.17
C LEU A 160 -18.69 20.27 -11.92
N LEU A 161 -17.66 19.69 -11.35
CA LEU A 161 -17.56 18.25 -11.11
C LEU A 161 -16.78 18.00 -9.81
N VAL A 162 -17.16 16.95 -9.08
CA VAL A 162 -16.43 16.52 -7.89
C VAL A 162 -15.52 15.36 -8.26
N LEU A 163 -14.22 15.59 -8.22
CA LEU A 163 -13.20 14.56 -8.37
C LEU A 163 -12.98 13.92 -6.99
N GLU A 164 -13.44 12.66 -6.83
CA GLU A 164 -13.36 11.93 -5.56
C GLU A 164 -11.93 11.42 -5.30
N ASP A 165 -11.39 10.65 -6.24
CA ASP A 165 -10.05 10.08 -6.13
C ASP A 165 -9.43 9.81 -7.51
N ILE A 166 -8.10 9.67 -7.52
CA ILE A 166 -7.31 9.15 -8.64
C ILE A 166 -6.53 7.95 -8.13
N VAL A 167 -6.76 6.79 -8.71
CA VAL A 167 -6.04 5.56 -8.35
C VAL A 167 -5.01 5.26 -9.43
N ILE A 168 -3.74 5.29 -9.08
CA ILE A 168 -2.63 4.89 -9.96
C ILE A 168 -2.54 3.36 -9.92
N GLN A 169 -2.84 2.71 -11.05
CA GLN A 169 -2.81 1.26 -11.17
C GLN A 169 -1.40 0.76 -11.47
N ASN A 170 -0.80 1.32 -12.52
CA ASN A 170 0.50 0.93 -13.01
C ASN A 170 1.31 2.15 -13.44
N ILE A 171 2.63 2.05 -13.33
CA ILE A 171 3.59 3.04 -13.82
C ILE A 171 4.58 2.27 -14.69
N ALA A 172 4.46 2.42 -16.00
CA ALA A 172 5.34 1.78 -16.95
C ALA A 172 6.48 2.72 -17.33
N LEU A 173 7.70 2.24 -17.16
CA LEU A 173 8.95 2.89 -17.52
C LEU A 173 9.56 2.20 -18.76
N THR A 174 10.58 2.80 -19.35
CA THR A 174 11.41 2.07 -20.33
C THR A 174 12.17 0.97 -19.61
N LYS A 175 12.36 -0.19 -20.28
CA LYS A 175 13.04 -1.35 -19.68
C LYS A 175 14.45 -1.05 -19.18
N GLU A 176 15.17 -0.19 -19.90
CA GLU A 176 16.52 0.22 -19.51
C GLU A 176 16.51 1.02 -18.21
N LEU A 177 15.52 1.91 -18.06
CA LEU A 177 15.37 2.73 -16.84
C LEU A 177 14.90 1.86 -15.65
N GLU A 178 14.00 0.92 -15.88
CA GLU A 178 13.54 -0.03 -14.87
C GLU A 178 14.71 -0.81 -14.29
N HIS A 179 15.54 -1.41 -15.14
CA HIS A 179 16.75 -2.12 -14.71
C HIS A 179 17.77 -1.23 -14.02
N ALA A 180 17.93 0.01 -14.47
CA ALA A 180 18.84 0.96 -13.81
C ALA A 180 18.36 1.35 -12.41
N ILE A 181 17.06 1.57 -12.23
CA ILE A 181 16.45 1.88 -10.94
C ILE A 181 16.54 0.65 -10.01
N GLU A 182 16.23 -0.55 -10.50
CA GLU A 182 16.36 -1.79 -9.73
C GLU A 182 17.81 -2.00 -9.25
N ALA A 183 18.78 -1.89 -10.13
CA ALA A 183 20.19 -2.02 -9.79
C ALA A 183 20.63 -1.01 -8.73
N LYS A 184 20.21 0.25 -8.87
CA LYS A 184 20.47 1.29 -7.87
C LYS A 184 19.83 0.99 -6.52
N MET A 185 18.57 0.55 -6.52
CA MET A 185 17.87 0.19 -5.29
C MET A 185 18.54 -0.97 -4.55
N VAL A 186 19.00 -1.99 -5.30
CA VAL A 186 19.76 -3.11 -4.72
C VAL A 186 21.05 -2.62 -4.06
N GLN A 187 21.82 -1.75 -4.74
CA GLN A 187 23.04 -1.18 -4.18
C GLN A 187 22.77 -0.30 -2.93
N GLU A 188 21.71 0.49 -2.94
CA GLU A 188 21.31 1.29 -1.78
C GLU A 188 20.95 0.39 -0.59
N GLN A 189 20.19 -0.71 -0.82
CA GLN A 189 19.85 -1.67 0.22
C GLN A 189 21.06 -2.41 0.77
N GLU A 190 22.01 -2.79 -0.09
CA GLU A 190 23.27 -3.42 0.33
C GLU A 190 24.12 -2.47 1.17
N ALA A 191 24.22 -1.20 0.77
CA ALA A 191 24.93 -0.18 1.53
C ALA A 191 24.27 0.07 2.90
N GLU A 192 22.95 0.13 2.95
CA GLU A 192 22.19 0.28 4.19
C GLU A 192 22.35 -0.94 5.11
N LYS A 193 22.28 -2.14 4.56
CA LYS A 193 22.56 -3.39 5.29
C LYS A 193 23.97 -3.41 5.87
N SER A 194 24.95 -2.94 5.10
CA SER A 194 26.34 -2.83 5.58
C SER A 194 26.46 -1.87 6.76
N LYS A 195 25.78 -0.70 6.71
CA LYS A 195 25.75 0.25 7.83
C LYS A 195 25.10 -0.35 9.09
N TYR A 196 23.98 -1.05 8.94
CA TYR A 196 23.35 -1.75 10.07
C TYR A 196 24.25 -2.84 10.66
N LEU A 197 24.96 -3.58 9.81
CA LEU A 197 25.95 -4.56 10.27
C LEU A 197 27.07 -3.92 11.07
N GLN A 198 27.64 -2.80 10.59
CA GLN A 198 28.66 -2.05 11.33
C GLN A 198 28.14 -1.56 12.68
N GLN A 199 26.94 -0.96 12.70
CA GLN A 199 26.31 -0.51 13.94
C GLN A 199 26.10 -1.65 14.93
N ARG A 200 25.62 -2.82 14.43
CA ARG A 200 25.42 -4.01 15.25
C ARG A 200 26.72 -4.50 15.86
N VAL A 201 27.79 -4.61 15.07
CA VAL A 201 29.10 -5.03 15.55
C VAL A 201 29.65 -4.05 16.59
N GLN A 202 29.46 -2.76 16.39
CA GLN A 202 29.84 -1.74 17.37
C GLN A 202 29.08 -1.90 18.68
N ILE A 203 27.74 -2.07 18.61
CA ILE A 203 26.91 -2.29 19.81
C ILE A 203 27.29 -3.59 20.53
N GLU A 204 27.59 -4.65 19.80
CA GLU A 204 28.05 -5.94 20.37
C GLU A 204 29.40 -5.77 21.07
N ALA A 205 30.33 -5.03 20.47
CA ALA A 205 31.63 -4.73 21.09
C ALA A 205 31.47 -3.89 22.36
N ASP A 206 30.69 -2.83 22.31
CA ASP A 206 30.41 -1.96 23.46
C ASP A 206 29.69 -2.73 24.58
N THR A 207 28.74 -3.60 24.22
CA THR A 207 28.03 -4.47 25.18
C THR A 207 29.00 -5.42 25.86
N THR A 208 29.96 -6.00 25.12
CA THR A 208 30.98 -6.89 25.67
C THR A 208 31.90 -6.18 26.65
N VAL A 209 32.32 -4.94 26.31
CA VAL A 209 33.11 -4.09 27.19
C VAL A 209 32.34 -3.73 28.47
N ILE A 210 31.07 -3.36 28.34
CA ILE A 210 30.20 -3.03 29.49
C ILE A 210 30.01 -4.25 30.40
N LYS A 211 29.77 -5.43 29.81
CA LYS A 211 29.66 -6.69 30.57
C LYS A 211 30.95 -7.00 31.33
N ALA A 212 32.10 -6.94 30.63
CA ALA A 212 33.40 -7.20 31.26
C ALA A 212 33.70 -6.19 32.39
N LYS A 213 33.36 -4.90 32.22
CA LYS A 213 33.47 -3.91 33.30
C LYS A 213 32.57 -4.23 34.48
N GLY A 214 31.29 -4.58 34.21
CA GLY A 214 30.33 -4.96 35.25
C GLY A 214 30.76 -6.22 36.01
N GLU A 215 31.30 -7.23 35.32
CA GLU A 215 31.87 -8.43 35.96
C GLU A 215 33.06 -8.09 36.82
N ALA A 216 34.00 -7.26 36.32
CA ALA A 216 35.16 -6.83 37.11
C ALA A 216 34.73 -6.05 38.35
N GLU A 217 33.80 -5.13 38.23
CA GLU A 217 33.26 -4.36 39.36
C GLU A 217 32.53 -5.28 40.36
N SER A 218 31.74 -6.22 39.86
CA SER A 218 31.09 -7.24 40.70
C SER A 218 32.09 -8.07 41.50
N ILE A 219 33.22 -8.47 40.88
CA ILE A 219 34.29 -9.20 41.56
C ILE A 219 34.95 -8.36 42.64
N ILE A 220 35.22 -7.06 42.36
CA ILE A 220 35.79 -6.12 43.34
C ILE A 220 34.82 -5.96 44.53
N ILE A 221 33.54 -5.69 44.26
CA ILE A 221 32.54 -5.52 45.32
C ILE A 221 32.40 -6.77 46.16
N ARG A 222 32.38 -7.98 45.55
CA ARG A 222 32.33 -9.24 46.26
C ARG A 222 33.61 -9.44 47.10
N GLY A 223 34.79 -9.15 46.54
CA GLY A 223 36.06 -9.24 47.26
C GLY A 223 36.14 -8.32 48.48
N GLU A 224 35.62 -7.08 48.35
CA GLU A 224 35.55 -6.15 49.47
C GLU A 224 34.51 -6.62 50.57
N ALA A 225 33.38 -7.13 50.13
CA ALA A 225 32.35 -7.67 51.04
C ALA A 225 32.89 -8.88 51.83
N LEU A 226 33.63 -9.78 51.17
CA LEU A 226 34.28 -10.94 51.82
C LEU A 226 35.38 -10.50 52.81
N ARG A 227 36.15 -9.46 52.45
CA ARG A 227 37.18 -8.90 53.30
C ARG A 227 36.63 -8.26 54.59
N LYS A 228 35.44 -7.59 54.47
CA LYS A 228 34.75 -6.95 55.61
C LYS A 228 34.03 -7.94 56.52
N ASN A 229 33.63 -9.08 56.00
CA ASN A 229 32.91 -10.13 56.75
C ASN A 229 33.49 -11.53 56.49
N PRO A 230 34.61 -11.89 57.07
CA PRO A 230 35.25 -13.19 56.86
C PRO A 230 34.33 -14.38 57.26
N ALA A 231 33.43 -14.20 58.23
CA ALA A 231 32.45 -15.20 58.62
C ALA A 231 31.46 -15.61 57.51
N PHE A 232 31.30 -14.75 56.48
CA PHE A 232 30.45 -15.07 55.31
C PHE A 232 31.11 -16.11 54.38
N VAL A 233 32.42 -16.20 54.37
CA VAL A 233 33.18 -17.25 53.64
C VAL A 233 32.91 -18.60 54.26
N ASP A 234 32.94 -18.67 55.57
CA ASP A 234 32.68 -19.88 56.31
C ASP A 234 31.23 -20.40 56.08
N LEU A 235 30.29 -19.46 56.03
CA LEU A 235 28.88 -19.80 55.74
C LEU A 235 28.67 -20.28 54.28
N GLN A 236 29.34 -19.71 53.31
CA GLN A 236 29.33 -20.17 51.90
C GLN A 236 30.00 -21.52 51.71
N VAL A 237 31.06 -21.80 52.48
CA VAL A 237 31.70 -23.10 52.48
C VAL A 237 30.76 -24.16 53.04
N VAL A 238 30.04 -23.86 54.13
CA VAL A 238 29.06 -24.76 54.72
C VAL A 238 27.85 -24.98 53.79
N ASP A 239 27.38 -23.96 53.10
CA ASP A 239 26.22 -24.04 52.19
C ASP A 239 26.53 -24.81 50.89
N LYS A 240 27.77 -24.80 50.44
CA LYS A 240 28.24 -25.58 49.28
C LYS A 240 28.83 -26.93 49.64
N TRP A 241 28.92 -27.25 50.95
CA TRP A 241 29.50 -28.52 51.42
C TRP A 241 28.48 -29.65 51.25
N ASP A 242 28.89 -30.67 50.50
CA ASP A 242 28.09 -31.86 50.21
C ASP A 242 28.03 -32.87 51.38
N GLY A 243 28.50 -32.50 52.58
CA GLY A 243 28.46 -33.31 53.76
C GLY A 243 29.56 -34.40 53.83
N ILE A 244 30.50 -34.44 52.90
CA ILE A 244 31.58 -35.45 52.89
C ILE A 244 32.81 -34.80 53.47
N THR A 245 33.36 -35.51 54.51
CA THR A 245 34.59 -35.09 55.21
C THR A 245 35.80 -35.14 54.25
N PRO A 246 36.53 -34.06 54.02
CA PRO A 246 37.72 -34.11 53.18
C PRO A 246 38.81 -34.92 53.87
N MET A 247 39.30 -35.88 53.15
CA MET A 247 40.43 -36.70 53.67
C MET A 247 41.77 -35.98 53.43
N ILE A 248 42.40 -35.49 54.49
CA ILE A 248 43.70 -34.82 54.41
C ILE A 248 44.79 -35.90 54.32
N ILE A 249 45.44 -35.99 53.17
CA ILE A 249 46.66 -36.83 53.01
C ILE A 249 47.87 -35.90 53.19
N GLY A 250 48.57 -36.12 54.26
CA GLY A 250 49.54 -35.18 54.79
C GLY A 250 50.80 -34.87 53.96
N GLY A 251 51.29 -33.64 54.13
CA GLY A 251 52.62 -33.15 53.83
C GLY A 251 52.77 -32.34 52.56
N GLY A 252 52.77 -31.01 52.68
CA GLY A 252 53.25 -30.03 51.70
C GLY A 252 52.39 -29.82 50.48
N ASP A 253 52.01 -28.52 50.19
CA ASP A 253 51.22 -28.05 49.08
C ASP A 253 50.01 -28.93 48.67
N GLN A 254 48.89 -28.76 49.37
CA GLN A 254 47.84 -29.77 49.32
C GLN A 254 46.62 -29.40 48.52
N VAL A 255 46.39 -30.18 47.49
CA VAL A 255 45.07 -30.30 46.84
C VAL A 255 44.23 -31.23 47.74
N MET A 256 43.12 -30.70 48.31
CA MET A 256 42.10 -31.49 48.99
C MET A 256 41.32 -32.30 47.96
N LEU A 257 41.55 -33.62 47.91
CA LEU A 257 40.73 -34.50 47.06
C LEU A 257 39.82 -35.34 48.01
N THR A 258 38.52 -35.39 47.71
CA THR A 258 37.56 -36.21 48.38
C THR A 258 37.65 -37.66 47.86
N THR A 259 37.27 -38.67 48.67
CA THR A 259 37.20 -40.04 48.22
C THR A 259 36.28 -40.31 47.05
N GLN A 260 35.27 -39.44 46.85
CA GLN A 260 34.39 -39.51 45.70
C GLN A 260 35.02 -38.97 44.39
N ASP A 261 35.92 -38.00 44.48
CA ASP A 261 36.61 -37.51 43.30
C ASP A 261 37.60 -38.51 42.73
N ILE A 262 38.23 -39.31 43.61
CA ILE A 262 39.08 -40.41 43.19
C ILE A 262 38.30 -41.55 42.53
N ALA A 263 37.09 -41.86 43.01
CA ALA A 263 36.22 -42.85 42.39
C ALA A 263 35.73 -42.38 41.00
N ARG A 264 35.28 -41.14 40.85
CA ARG A 264 34.90 -40.56 39.55
C ARG A 264 36.04 -40.51 38.54
N TYR A 265 37.24 -40.21 39.00
CA TYR A 265 38.42 -40.17 38.12
C TYR A 265 38.81 -41.55 37.60
N ARG A 266 38.55 -42.62 38.42
CA ARG A 266 38.81 -44.00 38.03
C ARG A 266 37.77 -44.51 37.03
N ASP A 267 36.48 -44.12 37.17
CA ASP A 267 35.41 -44.52 36.28
C ASP A 267 35.48 -43.83 34.91
N VAL A 268 35.99 -42.60 34.88
CA VAL A 268 36.22 -41.86 33.60
C VAL A 268 37.36 -42.49 32.79
N LYS A 269 38.40 -43.04 33.44
CA LYS A 269 39.51 -43.69 32.73
C LYS A 269 39.20 -45.08 32.20
N THR A 270 38.22 -45.77 32.75
CA THR A 270 37.86 -47.11 32.32
C THR A 270 36.77 -47.21 31.29
N ASN A 271 36.08 -46.08 30.99
CA ASN A 271 34.91 -46.05 30.09
C ASN A 271 35.06 -45.15 28.86
N THR A 272 36.30 -44.96 28.38
CA THR A 272 36.49 -44.28 27.09
C THR A 272 36.77 -45.32 26.01
N PRO A 273 35.79 -45.70 25.15
CA PRO A 273 36.11 -46.51 23.97
C PRO A 273 36.86 -45.64 22.97
N THR A 274 38.07 -46.08 22.68
CA THR A 274 38.95 -45.53 21.66
C THR A 274 38.34 -45.80 20.29
N SER A 275 37.36 -45.02 19.86
CA SER A 275 37.02 -44.93 18.44
C SER A 275 36.10 -43.73 18.18
N GLN A 276 36.52 -42.93 17.21
CA GLN A 276 35.78 -41.85 16.51
C GLN A 276 35.91 -40.44 17.05
N ILE A 277 37.11 -39.90 17.00
CA ILE A 277 37.27 -38.44 16.72
C ILE A 277 37.37 -38.26 15.21
N LYS A 278 36.24 -38.05 14.56
CA LYS A 278 36.18 -37.63 13.17
C LYS A 278 36.29 -36.11 13.16
N LEU A 279 37.48 -35.60 12.87
CA LEU A 279 37.70 -34.16 12.59
C LEU A 279 36.91 -33.75 11.38
N PRO A 280 36.18 -32.61 11.38
CA PRO A 280 35.53 -32.09 10.20
C PRO A 280 36.59 -31.57 9.20
N VAL A 281 36.58 -32.17 8.02
CA VAL A 281 37.40 -31.78 6.87
C VAL A 281 36.86 -30.43 6.36
N ALA A 282 37.70 -29.42 6.31
CA ALA A 282 37.40 -28.12 5.68
C ALA A 282 37.11 -28.30 4.18
N PRO A 283 36.12 -27.58 3.60
CA PRO A 283 35.85 -27.64 2.18
C PRO A 283 36.99 -26.96 1.40
N ARG A 284 37.54 -27.67 0.43
CA ARG A 284 38.50 -27.17 -0.55
C ARG A 284 37.85 -26.10 -1.42
N SER A 285 38.46 -24.93 -1.48
CA SER A 285 38.19 -23.90 -2.48
C SER A 285 38.48 -24.45 -3.87
N ASN A 286 37.48 -24.54 -4.73
CA ASN A 286 37.66 -24.76 -6.18
C ASN A 286 37.77 -23.38 -6.82
N SER A 287 38.96 -23.08 -7.27
CA SER A 287 39.26 -22.05 -8.26
C SER A 287 38.94 -22.61 -9.65
N ARG A 288 37.95 -22.02 -10.35
CA ARG A 288 37.98 -21.73 -11.78
C ARG A 288 37.00 -20.64 -12.12
#